data_3f81ade52c7a3988d9b23bfc04268263
#
_entry.id   3f81ade52c7a3988d9b23bfc04268263
#
_cell.length_a   1.000
_cell.length_b   1.000
_cell.length_c   1.000
_cell.angle_alpha   90.00
_cell.angle_beta   90.00
_cell.angle_gamma   90.00
#
_symmetry.space_group_name_H-M   'P 1'
#
loop_
_entity.id
_entity.type
_entity.pdbx_description
1 polymer ?
#
loop_
_entity_poly.entity_id
_entity_poly.type
_entity_poly.pdbx_seq_one_letter_code
_entity_poly.pdbx_strand_id
1 'polypeptide(L)'
;ALVKMMKYSLEDLLEQEKPLFLVLENLQDPGNLGTILRTGEGAGINGVIMSHDTVDIYNPKVTRSTMGSIFRVPFVYVDDLLEVAETMKQKNIITYAAHLNGTDYTKEDYQNGTAFFIGNEGNGLTDKLTDKAQKKIKIPMCGKVESLNAAMASGLLVYEARRQRQGVD
;
A
#
# COMPACT_ATOMS: atom_id res chain seq x y z
N ALA A 1 0.62 8.03 -28.78
CA ALA A 1 -0.40 8.92 -28.24
C ALA A 1 0.21 9.75 -27.11
N LEU A 2 -0.10 11.04 -27.06
CA LEU A 2 0.23 11.91 -25.94
C LEU A 2 -0.92 11.78 -24.91
N VAL A 3 -0.58 11.35 -23.70
CA VAL A 3 -1.53 11.24 -22.59
C VAL A 3 -1.15 12.28 -21.55
N LYS A 4 -2.12 13.07 -21.07
CA LYS A 4 -1.90 14.03 -19.99
C LYS A 4 -1.64 13.26 -18.70
N MET A 5 -0.52 13.58 -18.00
CA MET A 5 -0.24 13.02 -16.69
C MET A 5 -1.32 13.42 -15.70
N MET A 6 -1.89 12.45 -15.01
CA MET A 6 -2.79 12.71 -13.89
C MET A 6 -1.99 13.28 -12.72
N LYS A 7 -2.50 14.34 -12.11
CA LYS A 7 -1.90 14.92 -10.90
C LYS A 7 -2.87 14.71 -9.75
N TYR A 8 -2.43 14.03 -8.74
CA TYR A 8 -3.16 13.84 -7.50
C TYR A 8 -2.45 14.58 -6.36
N SER A 9 -3.19 15.12 -5.41
CA SER A 9 -2.63 15.69 -4.19
C SER A 9 -2.78 14.71 -3.03
N LEU A 10 -1.82 14.70 -2.12
CA LEU A 10 -1.90 13.88 -0.90
C LEU A 10 -3.10 14.32 -0.05
N GLU A 11 -3.36 15.63 0.03
CA GLU A 11 -4.47 16.20 0.78
C GLU A 11 -5.81 15.64 0.30
N ASP A 12 -6.08 15.69 -1.03
CA ASP A 12 -7.32 15.17 -1.60
C ASP A 12 -7.51 13.67 -1.35
N LEU A 13 -6.41 12.89 -1.39
CA LEU A 13 -6.46 11.47 -1.09
C LEU A 13 -6.85 11.21 0.36
N LEU A 14 -6.26 11.95 1.30
CA LEU A 14 -6.48 11.75 2.73
C LEU A 14 -7.83 12.30 3.24
N GLU A 15 -8.55 13.09 2.44
CA GLU A 15 -9.90 13.61 2.78
C GLU A 15 -11.03 12.62 2.46
N GLN A 16 -10.75 11.49 1.83
CA GLN A 16 -11.76 10.50 1.46
C GLN A 16 -12.35 9.81 2.69
N GLU A 17 -13.62 9.43 2.62
CA GLU A 17 -14.28 8.70 3.70
C GLU A 17 -13.81 7.25 3.74
N LYS A 18 -13.32 6.79 4.90
CA LYS A 18 -12.84 5.41 5.14
C LYS A 18 -11.91 4.90 4.04
N PRO A 19 -10.85 5.65 3.68
CA PRO A 19 -10.00 5.27 2.56
C PRO A 19 -9.23 3.96 2.83
N LEU A 20 -8.81 3.32 1.75
CA LEU A 20 -7.90 2.18 1.76
C LEU A 20 -6.67 2.52 0.93
N PHE A 21 -5.51 2.60 1.57
CA PHE A 21 -4.24 2.95 0.92
C PHE A 21 -3.21 1.84 1.00
N LEU A 22 -2.36 1.79 -0.01
CA LEU A 22 -1.04 1.18 0.05
C LEU A 22 0.02 2.27 0.14
N VAL A 23 0.92 2.15 1.10
CA VAL A 23 2.06 3.06 1.30
C VAL A 23 3.33 2.27 1.08
N LEU A 24 4.10 2.65 0.06
CA LEU A 24 5.25 1.90 -0.41
C LEU A 24 6.54 2.64 -0.06
N GLU A 25 7.39 2.01 0.75
CA GLU A 25 8.70 2.53 1.11
C GLU A 25 9.78 1.86 0.27
N ASN A 26 10.42 2.64 -0.61
CA ASN A 26 11.58 2.22 -1.39
C ASN A 26 11.38 0.90 -2.18
N LEU A 27 10.20 0.72 -2.77
CA LEU A 27 9.91 -0.43 -3.63
C LEU A 27 10.69 -0.30 -4.95
N GLN A 28 11.50 -1.29 -5.31
CA GLN A 28 12.44 -1.17 -6.44
C GLN A 28 12.04 -1.98 -7.67
N ASP A 29 11.35 -3.09 -7.51
CA ASP A 29 10.99 -3.94 -8.67
C ASP A 29 9.80 -3.37 -9.44
N PRO A 30 9.98 -3.03 -10.74
CA PRO A 30 8.91 -2.49 -11.59
C PRO A 30 7.72 -3.44 -11.75
N GLY A 31 7.97 -4.75 -11.74
CA GLY A 31 6.92 -5.77 -11.84
C GLY A 31 6.04 -5.79 -10.60
N ASN A 32 6.64 -5.66 -9.41
CA ASN A 32 5.91 -5.56 -8.15
C ASN A 32 5.04 -4.31 -8.14
N LEU A 33 5.57 -3.13 -8.47
CA LEU A 33 4.79 -1.90 -8.48
C LEU A 33 3.59 -1.99 -9.42
N GLY A 34 3.79 -2.50 -10.63
CA GLY A 34 2.69 -2.66 -11.58
C GLY A 34 1.63 -3.68 -11.12
N THR A 35 2.05 -4.77 -10.50
CA THR A 35 1.15 -5.78 -9.91
C THR A 35 0.38 -5.20 -8.73
N ILE A 36 1.03 -4.42 -7.87
CA ILE A 36 0.40 -3.73 -6.74
C ILE A 36 -0.71 -2.79 -7.22
N LEU A 37 -0.44 -1.96 -8.24
CA LEU A 37 -1.44 -1.06 -8.81
C LEU A 37 -2.64 -1.83 -9.38
N ARG A 38 -2.39 -2.88 -10.15
CA ARG A 38 -3.44 -3.71 -10.75
C ARG A 38 -4.28 -4.42 -9.70
N THR A 39 -3.63 -5.04 -8.72
CA THR A 39 -4.30 -5.77 -7.63
C THR A 39 -5.06 -4.80 -6.72
N GLY A 40 -4.47 -3.66 -6.42
CA GLY A 40 -5.08 -2.60 -5.63
C GLY A 40 -6.34 -2.02 -6.31
N GLU A 41 -6.31 -1.78 -7.62
CA GLU A 41 -7.51 -1.41 -8.38
C GLU A 41 -8.61 -2.44 -8.22
N GLY A 42 -8.27 -3.73 -8.42
CA GLY A 42 -9.24 -4.82 -8.26
C GLY A 42 -9.81 -4.92 -6.85
N ALA A 43 -9.04 -4.58 -5.83
CA ALA A 43 -9.50 -4.52 -4.45
C ALA A 43 -10.25 -3.23 -4.10
N GLY A 44 -10.22 -2.21 -4.95
CA GLY A 44 -10.88 -0.92 -4.73
C GLY A 44 -10.12 -0.01 -3.77
N ILE A 45 -8.77 0.02 -3.85
CA ILE A 45 -7.99 0.98 -3.07
C ILE A 45 -8.25 2.41 -3.53
N ASN A 46 -8.13 3.36 -2.61
CA ASN A 46 -8.31 4.78 -2.88
C ASN A 46 -7.05 5.44 -3.43
N GLY A 47 -5.89 4.82 -3.24
CA GLY A 47 -4.63 5.32 -3.80
C GLY A 47 -3.40 4.59 -3.30
N VAL A 48 -2.27 4.93 -3.94
CA VAL A 48 -0.94 4.46 -3.59
C VAL A 48 -0.06 5.67 -3.24
N ILE A 49 0.56 5.65 -2.07
CA ILE A 49 1.46 6.70 -1.61
C ILE A 49 2.87 6.09 -1.58
N MET A 50 3.82 6.75 -2.22
CA MET A 50 5.15 6.20 -2.44
C MET A 50 6.24 7.16 -1.97
N SER A 51 7.31 6.63 -1.37
CA SER A 51 8.53 7.41 -1.16
C SER A 51 9.19 7.72 -2.51
N HIS A 52 9.94 8.82 -2.59
CA HIS A 52 10.65 9.21 -3.82
C HIS A 52 11.66 8.17 -4.31
N ASP A 53 12.17 7.32 -3.40
CA ASP A 53 13.09 6.22 -3.73
C ASP A 53 12.40 5.03 -4.40
N THR A 54 11.07 5.01 -4.43
CA THR A 54 10.32 3.97 -5.13
C THR A 54 10.49 4.11 -6.64
N VAL A 55 10.57 2.98 -7.35
CA VAL A 55 10.71 2.94 -8.80
C VAL A 55 9.70 3.84 -9.50
N ASP A 56 10.13 4.53 -10.56
CA ASP A 56 9.28 5.43 -11.33
C ASP A 56 8.06 4.69 -11.90
N ILE A 57 6.88 5.14 -11.55
CA ILE A 57 5.60 4.56 -12.01
C ILE A 57 5.45 4.62 -13.54
N TYR A 58 6.11 5.57 -14.20
CA TYR A 58 6.12 5.71 -15.66
C TYR A 58 7.20 4.88 -16.35
N ASN A 59 8.02 4.12 -15.60
CA ASN A 59 8.92 3.14 -16.19
C ASN A 59 8.12 2.21 -17.13
N PRO A 60 8.59 1.96 -18.36
CA PRO A 60 7.85 1.16 -19.34
C PRO A 60 7.47 -0.25 -18.86
N LYS A 61 8.29 -0.85 -17.97
CA LYS A 61 8.00 -2.16 -17.39
C LYS A 61 6.87 -2.07 -16.36
N VAL A 62 6.82 -1.01 -15.53
CA VAL A 62 5.69 -0.72 -14.62
C VAL A 62 4.44 -0.51 -15.44
N THR A 63 4.46 0.43 -16.38
CA THR A 63 3.30 0.80 -17.19
C THR A 63 2.67 -0.42 -17.88
N ARG A 64 3.48 -1.32 -18.45
CA ARG A 64 3.00 -2.57 -19.07
C ARG A 64 2.35 -3.52 -18.06
N SER A 65 2.93 -3.68 -16.88
CA SER A 65 2.42 -4.62 -15.86
C SER A 65 1.14 -4.14 -15.19
N THR A 66 0.82 -2.84 -15.23
CA THR A 66 -0.42 -2.31 -14.66
C THR A 66 -1.67 -2.70 -15.43
N MET A 67 -1.56 -3.11 -16.69
CA MET A 67 -2.72 -3.37 -17.59
C MET A 67 -3.71 -2.20 -17.62
N GLY A 68 -3.20 -0.97 -17.53
CA GLY A 68 -3.98 0.27 -17.57
C GLY A 68 -4.45 0.79 -16.20
N SER A 69 -4.20 0.10 -15.10
CA SER A 69 -4.55 0.55 -13.74
C SER A 69 -3.87 1.88 -13.37
N ILE A 70 -2.72 2.18 -13.97
CA ILE A 70 -2.01 3.46 -13.81
C ILE A 70 -2.87 4.69 -14.15
N PHE A 71 -3.88 4.55 -14.99
CA PHE A 71 -4.79 5.64 -15.37
C PHE A 71 -6.03 5.75 -14.48
N ARG A 72 -6.23 4.82 -13.54
CA ARG A 72 -7.44 4.73 -12.72
C ARG A 72 -7.17 4.76 -11.23
N VAL A 73 -6.00 4.28 -10.79
CA VAL A 73 -5.59 4.31 -9.39
C VAL A 73 -4.86 5.61 -9.10
N PRO A 74 -5.35 6.45 -8.19
CA PRO A 74 -4.62 7.62 -7.74
C PRO A 74 -3.29 7.26 -7.09
N PHE A 75 -2.26 8.06 -7.31
CA PHE A 75 -0.97 7.86 -6.68
C PHE A 75 -0.24 9.20 -6.45
N VAL A 76 0.60 9.22 -5.43
CA VAL A 76 1.47 10.35 -5.12
C VAL A 76 2.84 9.86 -4.65
N TYR A 77 3.87 10.63 -5.00
CA TYR A 77 5.20 10.50 -4.39
C TYR A 77 5.34 11.56 -3.31
N VAL A 78 5.96 11.20 -2.20
CA VAL A 78 6.14 12.07 -1.03
C VAL A 78 7.59 12.05 -0.56
N ASP A 79 8.01 13.16 0.06
CA ASP A 79 9.38 13.32 0.58
C ASP A 79 9.56 12.57 1.91
N ASP A 80 8.53 12.56 2.76
CA ASP A 80 8.60 11.99 4.10
C ASP A 80 7.36 11.15 4.44
N LEU A 81 7.53 9.82 4.47
CA LEU A 81 6.48 8.89 4.88
C LEU A 81 6.17 8.93 6.38
N LEU A 82 7.08 9.42 7.23
CA LEU A 82 6.83 9.58 8.66
C LEU A 82 5.84 10.70 8.92
N GLU A 83 5.95 11.79 8.17
CA GLU A 83 5.00 12.91 8.22
C GLU A 83 3.63 12.47 7.69
N VAL A 84 3.60 11.70 6.61
CA VAL A 84 2.35 11.11 6.08
C VAL A 84 1.68 10.20 7.12
N ALA A 85 2.44 9.35 7.81
CA ALA A 85 1.90 8.48 8.86
C ALA A 85 1.27 9.27 10.01
N GLU A 86 1.90 10.38 10.42
CA GLU A 86 1.35 11.27 11.44
C GLU A 86 0.06 11.94 10.97
N THR A 87 0.03 12.44 9.74
CA THR A 87 -1.17 13.04 9.14
C THR A 87 -2.31 12.03 9.05
N MET A 88 -2.03 10.79 8.64
CA MET A 88 -3.02 9.71 8.60
C MET A 88 -3.64 9.44 9.98
N LYS A 89 -2.80 9.40 11.03
CA LYS A 89 -3.26 9.23 12.41
C LYS A 89 -4.20 10.36 12.84
N GLN A 90 -3.87 11.62 12.53
CA GLN A 90 -4.72 12.79 12.82
C GLN A 90 -6.07 12.73 12.11
N LYS A 91 -6.11 12.09 10.92
CA LYS A 91 -7.34 11.88 10.13
C LYS A 91 -8.06 10.57 10.44
N ASN A 92 -7.72 9.88 11.52
CA ASN A 92 -8.29 8.60 11.93
C ASN A 92 -8.15 7.49 10.88
N ILE A 93 -7.08 7.52 10.08
CA ILE A 93 -6.68 6.44 9.19
C ILE A 93 -5.70 5.56 9.97
N ILE A 94 -6.06 4.30 10.20
CA ILE A 94 -5.22 3.36 10.96
C ILE A 94 -4.12 2.83 10.03
N THR A 95 -2.87 2.96 10.49
CA THR A 95 -1.69 2.53 9.75
C THR A 95 -1.18 1.18 10.26
N TYR A 96 -0.93 0.26 9.33
CA TYR A 96 -0.49 -1.10 9.60
C TYR A 96 0.85 -1.35 8.91
N ALA A 97 1.90 -1.61 9.68
CA ALA A 97 3.19 -2.05 9.13
C ALA A 97 3.19 -3.57 8.92
N ALA A 98 3.48 -4.01 7.71
CA ALA A 98 3.72 -5.42 7.42
C ALA A 98 5.09 -5.82 8.00
N HIS A 99 5.07 -6.59 9.11
CA HIS A 99 6.26 -6.91 9.89
C HIS A 99 6.17 -8.29 10.52
N LEU A 100 7.30 -9.03 10.57
CA LEU A 100 7.35 -10.43 11.04
C LEU A 100 6.81 -10.62 12.48
N ASN A 101 7.01 -9.64 13.35
CA ASN A 101 6.56 -9.67 14.75
C ASN A 101 5.16 -9.07 14.95
N GLY A 102 4.37 -8.91 13.89
CA GLY A 102 3.03 -8.36 13.96
C GLY A 102 1.97 -9.38 14.43
N THR A 103 0.77 -8.88 14.67
CA THR A 103 -0.44 -9.69 14.86
C THR A 103 -0.85 -10.32 13.52
N ASP A 104 -1.47 -11.49 13.54
CA ASP A 104 -2.06 -12.10 12.34
C ASP A 104 -3.03 -11.11 11.68
N TYR A 105 -2.78 -10.80 10.40
CA TYR A 105 -3.54 -9.79 9.67
C TYR A 105 -5.05 -10.05 9.62
N THR A 106 -5.49 -11.30 9.72
CA THR A 106 -6.90 -11.68 9.72
C THR A 106 -7.64 -11.33 11.02
N LYS A 107 -6.89 -10.98 12.09
CA LYS A 107 -7.44 -10.63 13.41
C LYS A 107 -7.64 -9.13 13.61
N GLU A 108 -7.25 -8.31 12.65
CA GLU A 108 -7.40 -6.87 12.70
C GLU A 108 -8.70 -6.42 12.03
N ASP A 109 -9.20 -5.24 12.41
CA ASP A 109 -10.39 -4.60 11.83
C ASP A 109 -9.99 -3.54 10.81
N TYR A 110 -10.41 -3.74 9.55
CA TYR A 110 -10.14 -2.85 8.42
C TYR A 110 -11.38 -2.12 7.91
N GLN A 111 -12.46 -2.06 8.66
CA GLN A 111 -13.71 -1.40 8.24
C GLN A 111 -13.60 0.12 8.17
N ASN A 112 -12.66 0.71 8.90
CA ASN A 112 -12.38 2.15 8.91
C ASN A 112 -11.26 2.52 7.94
N GLY A 113 -10.90 3.83 7.90
CA GLY A 113 -9.75 4.29 7.11
C GLY A 113 -8.51 3.46 7.44
N THR A 114 -7.86 2.90 6.43
CA THR A 114 -6.79 1.91 6.57
C THR A 114 -5.65 2.20 5.60
N ALA A 115 -4.43 2.12 6.07
CA ALA A 115 -3.23 2.20 5.24
C ALA A 115 -2.26 1.07 5.58
N PHE A 116 -1.88 0.27 4.59
CA PHE A 116 -0.87 -0.78 4.74
C PHE A 116 0.48 -0.28 4.27
N PHE A 117 1.48 -0.34 5.14
CA PHE A 117 2.86 0.00 4.85
C PHE A 117 3.61 -1.23 4.37
N ILE A 118 4.16 -1.14 3.17
CA ILE A 118 4.91 -2.20 2.49
C ILE A 118 6.31 -1.68 2.21
N GLY A 119 7.31 -2.42 2.63
CA GLY A 119 8.69 -2.04 2.47
C GLY A 119 9.36 -2.58 1.20
N ASN A 120 10.65 -2.28 1.09
CA ASN A 120 11.54 -2.78 0.07
C ASN A 120 11.59 -4.31 0.05
N GLU A 121 11.78 -4.89 -1.13
CA GLU A 121 11.76 -6.34 -1.35
C GLU A 121 12.87 -7.10 -0.59
N GLY A 122 14.00 -6.45 -0.38
CA GLY A 122 15.15 -7.07 0.31
C GLY A 122 15.21 -6.73 1.80
N ASN A 123 14.93 -5.48 2.14
CA ASN A 123 15.16 -4.95 3.48
C ASN A 123 13.86 -4.77 4.31
N GLY A 124 12.69 -4.89 3.67
CA GLY A 124 11.42 -4.59 4.32
C GLY A 124 11.23 -3.10 4.59
N LEU A 125 10.40 -2.78 5.57
CA LEU A 125 10.21 -1.42 6.07
C LEU A 125 11.40 -1.00 6.95
N THR A 126 11.72 0.29 6.92
CA THR A 126 12.65 0.84 7.92
C THR A 126 12.07 0.74 9.33
N ASP A 127 12.94 0.63 10.34
CA ASP A 127 12.53 0.61 11.75
C ASP A 127 11.73 1.86 12.10
N LYS A 128 12.15 3.03 11.59
CA LYS A 128 11.49 4.31 11.82
C LYS A 128 10.04 4.32 11.36
N LEU A 129 9.77 3.84 10.13
CA LEU A 129 8.42 3.79 9.60
C LEU A 129 7.59 2.68 10.27
N THR A 130 8.22 1.54 10.58
CA THR A 130 7.60 0.45 11.33
C THR A 130 7.14 0.88 12.72
N ASP A 131 7.95 1.66 13.43
CA ASP A 131 7.61 2.16 14.77
C ASP A 131 6.63 3.33 14.75
N LYS A 132 6.54 4.04 13.64
CA LYS A 132 5.56 5.11 13.42
C LYS A 132 4.16 4.56 13.13
N ALA A 133 4.07 3.36 12.56
CA ALA A 133 2.78 2.70 12.32
C ALA A 133 2.05 2.42 13.64
N GLN A 134 0.73 2.60 13.63
CA GLN A 134 -0.09 2.37 14.82
C GLN A 134 -0.18 0.88 15.18
N LYS A 135 -0.07 0.00 14.19
CA LYS A 135 -0.14 -1.46 14.38
C LYS A 135 0.88 -2.18 13.50
N LYS A 136 1.32 -3.33 13.97
CA LYS A 136 2.19 -4.26 13.22
C LYS A 136 1.39 -5.52 12.92
N ILE A 137 1.36 -5.92 11.67
CA ILE A 137 0.64 -7.11 11.19
C ILE A 137 1.57 -8.05 10.44
N LYS A 138 1.26 -9.33 10.47
CA LYS A 138 1.97 -10.35 9.70
C LYS A 138 1.01 -11.24 8.93
N ILE A 139 1.48 -11.74 7.80
CA ILE A 139 0.87 -12.86 7.09
C ILE A 139 1.51 -14.13 7.63
N PRO A 140 0.75 -15.04 8.29
CA PRO A 140 1.32 -16.26 8.85
C PRO A 140 1.92 -17.16 7.77
N MET A 141 3.13 -17.63 8.01
CA MET A 141 3.85 -18.55 7.10
C MET A 141 3.92 -19.94 7.73
N CYS A 142 3.43 -20.95 7.02
CA CYS A 142 3.43 -22.35 7.49
C CYS A 142 4.72 -23.10 7.10
N GLY A 143 5.52 -22.55 6.19
CA GLY A 143 6.75 -23.16 5.69
C GLY A 143 8.02 -22.53 6.27
N LYS A 144 9.15 -22.79 5.60
CA LYS A 144 10.47 -22.24 5.97
C LYS A 144 10.75 -20.84 5.40
N VAL A 145 9.90 -20.36 4.50
CA VAL A 145 10.05 -19.01 3.93
C VAL A 145 9.64 -17.97 4.97
N GLU A 146 10.42 -16.91 5.08
CA GLU A 146 10.22 -15.86 6.10
C GLU A 146 9.20 -14.81 5.68
N SER A 147 9.07 -14.57 4.37
CA SER A 147 8.20 -13.52 3.84
C SER A 147 7.65 -13.87 2.45
N LEU A 148 6.63 -13.15 2.02
CA LEU A 148 6.08 -13.18 0.68
C LEU A 148 6.68 -12.05 -0.16
N ASN A 149 6.60 -12.22 -1.48
CA ASN A 149 6.81 -11.14 -2.43
C ASN A 149 5.92 -9.93 -2.07
N ALA A 150 6.45 -8.71 -2.21
CA ALA A 150 5.76 -7.48 -1.81
C ALA A 150 4.38 -7.29 -2.47
N ALA A 151 4.27 -7.65 -3.76
CA ALA A 151 2.99 -7.55 -4.46
C ALA A 151 1.97 -8.60 -3.99
N MET A 152 2.44 -9.81 -3.66
CA MET A 152 1.57 -10.85 -3.09
C MET A 152 1.08 -10.46 -1.70
N ALA A 153 1.97 -9.97 -0.84
CA ALA A 153 1.62 -9.48 0.48
C ALA A 153 0.59 -8.33 0.40
N SER A 154 0.86 -7.34 -0.45
CA SER A 154 -0.08 -6.24 -0.70
C SER A 154 -1.46 -6.74 -1.13
N GLY A 155 -1.50 -7.71 -2.05
CA GLY A 155 -2.75 -8.30 -2.53
C GLY A 155 -3.56 -8.95 -1.41
N LEU A 156 -2.94 -9.78 -0.58
CA LEU A 156 -3.61 -10.44 0.55
C LEU A 156 -4.20 -9.41 1.52
N LEU A 157 -3.45 -8.37 1.87
CA LEU A 157 -3.87 -7.34 2.81
C LEU A 157 -5.06 -6.53 2.29
N VAL A 158 -4.99 -6.03 1.05
CA VAL A 158 -6.07 -5.21 0.50
C VAL A 158 -7.34 -6.03 0.22
N TYR A 159 -7.22 -7.30 -0.16
CA TYR A 159 -8.38 -8.17 -0.36
C TYR A 159 -9.02 -8.60 0.97
N GLU A 160 -8.25 -8.77 2.04
CA GLU A 160 -8.82 -8.97 3.38
C GLU A 160 -9.60 -7.73 3.84
N ALA A 161 -9.04 -6.53 3.67
CA ALA A 161 -9.75 -5.29 3.95
C ALA A 161 -11.04 -5.17 3.12
N ARG A 162 -10.99 -5.50 1.82
CA ARG A 162 -12.17 -5.54 0.96
C ARG A 162 -13.21 -6.52 1.47
N ARG A 163 -12.82 -7.76 1.81
CA ARG A 163 -13.73 -8.78 2.35
C ARG A 163 -14.50 -8.26 3.57
N GLN A 164 -13.80 -7.64 4.51
CA GLN A 164 -14.42 -7.09 5.71
C GLN A 164 -15.38 -5.93 5.42
N ARG A 165 -15.05 -5.08 4.44
CA ARG A 165 -15.86 -3.90 4.08
C ARG A 165 -17.10 -4.23 3.25
N GLN A 166 -17.10 -5.32 2.50
CA GLN A 166 -18.24 -5.73 1.66
C GLN A 166 -19.34 -6.45 2.44
N GLY A 167 -19.11 -6.81 3.70
CA GLY A 167 -19.96 -7.73 4.45
C GLY A 167 -19.83 -9.15 3.90
N VAL A 168 -19.98 -10.13 4.77
CA VAL A 168 -20.17 -11.52 4.33
C VAL A 168 -21.67 -11.62 4.06
N ASP A 169 -22.08 -11.53 2.78
CA ASP A 169 -23.38 -12.01 2.35
C ASP A 169 -23.38 -13.55 2.33
#